data_c21ae268bf86e5ffdd3436126f5b5216
#
_entry.id   c21ae268bf86e5ffdd3436126f5b5216
#
_cell.length_a   1.000
_cell.length_b   1.000
_cell.length_c   1.000
_cell.angle_alpha   90.00
_cell.angle_beta   90.00
_cell.angle_gamma   90.00
#
_symmetry.space_group_name_H-M   'P 1'
#
loop_
_entity.id
_entity.type
_entity.pdbx_description
1 polymer ?
#
loop_
_entity_poly.entity_id
_entity_poly.type
_entity_poly.pdbx_seq_one_letter_code
_entity_poly.pdbx_strand_id
1 'polypeptide(L)'
;MCTPMAAVAGLQVFSQFQQTRAAAATARYNARVAENDAQRARAAGTAKEMDIREQTSQLISRQRAQLGAAGVEIDAGSAAGLQASTELRGEVDALRVRAGADQQVEALTSEAGLLRSRASSLNQAATVGLLGGAASIGYGQSLQSGGRAAGRPRIYADKWYRDHGRGASSEYPVG
;
A
#
# COMPACT_ATOMS: atom_id res chain seq x y z
N MET A 1 -6.03 -31.28 -48.64
CA MET A 1 -5.60 -31.88 -47.35
C MET A 1 -5.49 -30.78 -46.34
N CYS A 2 -6.51 -30.63 -45.49
CA CYS A 2 -6.51 -29.62 -44.41
C CYS A 2 -5.53 -30.08 -43.33
N THR A 3 -4.52 -29.27 -43.07
CA THR A 3 -3.45 -29.56 -42.12
C THR A 3 -4.02 -29.49 -40.67
N PRO A 4 -3.87 -30.54 -39.86
CA PRO A 4 -4.36 -30.55 -38.46
C PRO A 4 -3.61 -29.57 -37.53
N MET A 5 -2.52 -28.95 -38.02
CA MET A 5 -1.74 -27.98 -37.24
C MET A 5 -2.47 -26.68 -36.93
N ALA A 6 -3.37 -26.21 -37.79
CA ALA A 6 -4.11 -24.96 -37.53
C ALA A 6 -5.11 -25.09 -36.36
N ALA A 7 -5.68 -26.28 -36.16
CA ALA A 7 -6.60 -26.53 -35.04
C ALA A 7 -5.90 -26.54 -33.66
N VAL A 8 -4.67 -27.05 -33.59
CA VAL A 8 -3.87 -27.11 -32.36
C VAL A 8 -3.42 -25.71 -31.93
N ALA A 9 -3.01 -24.85 -32.88
CA ALA A 9 -2.63 -23.47 -32.59
C ALA A 9 -3.81 -22.64 -32.03
N GLY A 10 -5.01 -22.85 -32.56
CA GLY A 10 -6.22 -22.17 -32.05
C GLY A 10 -6.58 -22.57 -30.61
N LEU A 11 -6.42 -23.83 -30.24
CA LEU A 11 -6.66 -24.30 -28.89
C LEU A 11 -5.65 -23.76 -27.87
N GLN A 12 -4.39 -23.61 -28.24
CA GLN A 12 -3.35 -23.01 -27.39
C GLN A 12 -3.61 -21.54 -27.12
N VAL A 13 -3.97 -20.76 -28.12
CA VAL A 13 -4.31 -19.33 -27.95
C VAL A 13 -5.54 -19.17 -27.05
N PHE A 14 -6.56 -20.01 -27.23
CA PHE A 14 -7.76 -19.99 -26.41
C PHE A 14 -7.48 -20.37 -24.94
N SER A 15 -6.64 -21.36 -24.67
CA SER A 15 -6.26 -21.75 -23.31
C SER A 15 -5.47 -20.65 -22.59
N GLN A 16 -4.53 -19.98 -23.29
CA GLN A 16 -3.79 -18.84 -22.76
C GLN A 16 -4.72 -17.66 -22.44
N PHE A 17 -5.69 -17.39 -23.29
CA PHE A 17 -6.70 -16.36 -23.06
C PHE A 17 -7.52 -16.63 -21.79
N GLN A 18 -7.99 -17.85 -21.62
CA GLN A 18 -8.72 -18.26 -20.41
C GLN A 18 -7.88 -18.11 -19.15
N GLN A 19 -6.61 -18.54 -19.18
CA GLN A 19 -5.69 -18.39 -18.05
C GLN A 19 -5.44 -16.91 -17.72
N THR A 20 -5.23 -16.08 -18.72
CA THR A 20 -4.98 -14.63 -18.52
C THR A 20 -6.20 -13.93 -17.95
N ARG A 21 -7.40 -14.29 -18.39
CA ARG A 21 -8.64 -13.76 -17.80
C ARG A 21 -8.86 -14.21 -16.36
N ALA A 22 -8.58 -15.47 -16.06
CA ALA A 22 -8.65 -15.99 -14.70
C ALA A 22 -7.65 -15.28 -13.78
N ALA A 23 -6.41 -15.08 -14.23
CA ALA A 23 -5.40 -14.33 -13.50
C ALA A 23 -5.81 -12.86 -13.26
N ALA A 24 -6.42 -12.21 -14.26
CA ALA A 24 -6.95 -10.85 -14.11
C ALA A 24 -8.12 -10.79 -13.11
N ALA A 25 -9.01 -11.77 -13.12
CA ALA A 25 -10.10 -11.87 -12.16
C ALA A 25 -9.59 -12.07 -10.73
N THR A 26 -8.60 -12.95 -10.53
CA THR A 26 -7.93 -13.16 -9.23
C THR A 26 -7.25 -11.89 -8.73
N ALA A 27 -6.54 -11.17 -9.60
CA ALA A 27 -5.89 -9.92 -9.23
C ALA A 27 -6.92 -8.85 -8.79
N ARG A 28 -8.07 -8.76 -9.48
CA ARG A 28 -9.17 -7.86 -9.06
C ARG A 28 -9.78 -8.27 -7.73
N TYR A 29 -9.97 -9.56 -7.51
CA TYR A 29 -10.47 -10.07 -6.23
C TYR A 29 -9.52 -9.71 -5.09
N ASN A 30 -8.23 -9.99 -5.25
CA ASN A 30 -7.22 -9.67 -4.26
C ASN A 30 -7.11 -8.15 -4.00
N ALA A 31 -7.28 -7.31 -5.02
CA ALA A 31 -7.35 -5.86 -4.85
C ALA A 31 -8.53 -5.43 -3.95
N ARG A 32 -9.70 -6.04 -4.13
CA ARG A 32 -10.86 -5.78 -3.25
C ARG A 32 -10.64 -6.28 -1.82
N VAL A 33 -9.99 -7.42 -1.66
CA VAL A 33 -9.62 -7.91 -0.32
C VAL A 33 -8.70 -6.92 0.37
N ALA A 34 -7.64 -6.45 -0.29
CA ALA A 34 -6.72 -5.47 0.27
C ALA A 34 -7.42 -4.14 0.63
N GLU A 35 -8.41 -3.69 -0.17
CA GLU A 35 -9.22 -2.52 0.17
C GLU A 35 -10.11 -2.72 1.40
N ASN A 36 -10.74 -3.90 1.51
CA ASN A 36 -11.53 -4.23 2.68
C ASN A 36 -10.65 -4.32 3.93
N ASP A 37 -9.45 -4.87 3.81
CA ASP A 37 -8.49 -4.95 4.91
C ASP A 37 -7.97 -3.57 5.30
N ALA A 38 -7.77 -2.64 4.35
CA ALA A 38 -7.47 -1.24 4.62
C ALA A 38 -8.59 -0.55 5.43
N GLN A 39 -9.86 -0.80 5.08
CA GLN A 39 -10.99 -0.27 5.85
C GLN A 39 -11.05 -0.84 7.26
N ARG A 40 -10.79 -2.15 7.42
CA ARG A 40 -10.72 -2.80 8.75
C ARG A 40 -9.57 -2.25 9.58
N ALA A 41 -8.40 -2.07 8.98
CA ALA A 41 -7.23 -1.49 9.66
C ALA A 41 -7.53 -0.07 10.15
N ARG A 42 -8.21 0.75 9.34
CA ARG A 42 -8.63 2.09 9.73
C ARG A 42 -9.62 2.06 10.91
N ALA A 43 -10.65 1.22 10.83
CA ALA A 43 -11.62 1.07 11.90
C ALA A 43 -10.97 0.58 13.21
N ALA A 44 -10.07 -0.41 13.11
CA ALA A 44 -9.33 -0.91 14.27
C ALA A 44 -8.39 0.14 14.86
N GLY A 45 -7.75 0.97 14.02
CA GLY A 45 -6.93 2.10 14.48
C GLY A 45 -7.73 3.13 15.24
N THR A 46 -8.90 3.52 14.73
CA THR A 46 -9.80 4.46 15.39
C THR A 46 -10.33 3.90 16.72
N ALA A 47 -10.69 2.63 16.78
CA ALA A 47 -11.13 1.99 18.02
C ALA A 47 -10.02 2.00 19.08
N LYS A 48 -8.80 1.63 18.72
CA LYS A 48 -7.65 1.66 19.63
C LYS A 48 -7.29 3.09 20.10
N GLU A 49 -7.42 4.08 19.23
CA GLU A 49 -7.24 5.49 19.59
C GLU A 49 -8.24 5.92 20.66
N MET A 50 -9.51 5.55 20.50
CA MET A 50 -10.56 5.82 21.49
C MET A 50 -10.29 5.10 22.81
N ASP A 51 -9.90 3.82 22.77
CA ASP A 51 -9.57 3.03 23.97
C ASP A 51 -8.44 3.69 24.78
N ILE A 52 -7.39 4.19 24.12
CA ILE A 52 -6.28 4.87 24.80
C ILE A 52 -6.77 6.16 25.48
N ARG A 53 -7.58 6.95 24.78
CA ARG A 53 -8.14 8.18 25.38
C ARG A 53 -9.04 7.89 26.58
N GLU A 54 -9.86 6.85 26.51
CA GLU A 54 -10.70 6.42 27.61
C GLU A 54 -9.85 5.94 28.80
N GLN A 55 -8.85 5.08 28.57
CA GLN A 55 -7.91 4.63 29.60
C GLN A 55 -7.19 5.81 30.25
N THR A 56 -6.74 6.79 29.47
CA THR A 56 -6.11 8.03 29.96
C THR A 56 -7.06 8.82 30.86
N SER A 57 -8.30 9.00 30.43
CA SER A 57 -9.35 9.68 31.24
C SER A 57 -9.63 8.97 32.54
N GLN A 58 -9.73 7.63 32.52
CA GLN A 58 -9.89 6.82 33.74
C GLN A 58 -8.67 6.93 34.65
N LEU A 59 -7.45 6.95 34.11
CA LEU A 59 -6.24 7.15 34.90
C LEU A 59 -6.23 8.52 35.59
N ILE A 60 -6.54 9.58 34.87
CA ILE A 60 -6.66 10.93 35.43
C ILE A 60 -7.73 10.97 36.53
N SER A 61 -8.87 10.33 36.33
CA SER A 61 -9.94 10.26 37.32
C SER A 61 -9.51 9.55 38.62
N ARG A 62 -8.74 8.44 38.48
CA ARG A 62 -8.14 7.72 39.63
C ARG A 62 -7.11 8.58 40.36
N GLN A 63 -6.24 9.28 39.61
CA GLN A 63 -5.26 10.22 40.19
C GLN A 63 -5.96 11.32 40.99
N ARG A 64 -7.02 11.92 40.45
CA ARG A 64 -7.83 12.93 41.14
C ARG A 64 -8.44 12.40 42.42
N ALA A 65 -9.02 11.21 42.40
CA ALA A 65 -9.60 10.58 43.58
C ALA A 65 -8.55 10.31 44.66
N GLN A 66 -7.36 9.84 44.30
CA GLN A 66 -6.26 9.59 45.22
C GLN A 66 -5.69 10.88 45.84
N LEU A 67 -5.49 11.93 45.03
CA LEU A 67 -5.00 13.22 45.49
C LEU A 67 -6.04 13.89 46.43
N GLY A 68 -7.32 13.83 46.08
CA GLY A 68 -8.43 14.34 46.93
C GLY A 68 -8.51 13.59 48.25
N ALA A 69 -8.36 12.26 48.27
CA ALA A 69 -8.32 11.46 49.49
C ALA A 69 -7.10 11.79 50.38
N ALA A 70 -6.00 12.22 49.80
CA ALA A 70 -4.79 12.67 50.52
C ALA A 70 -4.88 14.14 50.97
N GLY A 71 -5.99 14.83 50.71
CA GLY A 71 -6.18 16.25 51.09
C GLY A 71 -5.33 17.22 50.26
N VAL A 72 -4.84 16.81 49.11
CA VAL A 72 -4.06 17.65 48.20
C VAL A 72 -4.99 18.44 47.28
N GLU A 73 -4.69 19.72 47.09
CA GLU A 73 -5.41 20.55 46.11
C GLU A 73 -5.20 20.03 44.69
N ILE A 74 -6.29 19.63 44.01
CA ILE A 74 -6.25 18.85 42.76
C ILE A 74 -5.92 19.73 41.56
N ASP A 75 -6.33 20.99 41.58
CA ASP A 75 -6.28 21.90 40.43
C ASP A 75 -5.09 22.88 40.51
N ALA A 76 -4.18 22.71 41.47
CA ALA A 76 -3.02 23.58 41.65
C ALA A 76 -1.70 22.83 41.82
N GLY A 77 -0.61 23.53 41.57
CA GLY A 77 0.76 23.08 41.84
C GLY A 77 1.15 21.80 41.10
N SER A 78 1.84 20.91 41.78
CA SER A 78 2.37 19.65 41.21
C SER A 78 1.28 18.65 40.83
N ALA A 79 0.11 18.70 41.48
CA ALA A 79 -1.02 17.83 41.16
C ALA A 79 -1.59 18.13 39.77
N ALA A 80 -1.79 19.41 39.44
CA ALA A 80 -2.23 19.85 38.14
C ALA A 80 -1.17 19.49 37.06
N GLY A 81 0.11 19.68 37.36
CA GLY A 81 1.21 19.31 36.44
C GLY A 81 1.26 17.80 36.14
N LEU A 82 1.00 16.95 37.14
CA LEU A 82 0.92 15.50 36.93
C LEU A 82 -0.22 15.11 36.00
N GLN A 83 -1.42 15.70 36.22
CA GLN A 83 -2.57 15.42 35.35
C GLN A 83 -2.34 15.88 33.92
N ALA A 84 -1.82 17.09 33.72
CA ALA A 84 -1.49 17.62 32.40
C ALA A 84 -0.43 16.74 31.67
N SER A 85 0.59 16.26 32.40
CA SER A 85 1.58 15.36 31.83
C SER A 85 1.01 13.99 31.44
N THR A 86 0.03 13.48 32.21
CA THR A 86 -0.65 12.21 31.92
C THR A 86 -1.54 12.36 30.68
N GLU A 87 -2.27 13.44 30.58
CA GLU A 87 -3.11 13.77 29.42
C GLU A 87 -2.29 13.89 28.14
N LEU A 88 -1.19 14.66 28.20
CA LEU A 88 -0.30 14.83 27.05
C LEU A 88 0.29 13.48 26.58
N ARG A 89 0.72 12.62 27.50
CA ARG A 89 1.24 11.30 27.16
C ARG A 89 0.17 10.42 26.51
N GLY A 90 -1.04 10.42 27.07
CA GLY A 90 -2.17 9.68 26.52
C GLY A 90 -2.52 10.14 25.10
N GLU A 91 -2.52 11.45 24.85
CA GLU A 91 -2.78 11.98 23.51
C GLU A 91 -1.64 11.62 22.51
N VAL A 92 -0.38 11.71 22.94
CA VAL A 92 0.76 11.27 22.10
C VAL A 92 0.66 9.79 21.76
N ASP A 93 0.27 8.93 22.69
CA ASP A 93 0.12 7.49 22.45
C ASP A 93 -1.08 7.20 21.54
N ALA A 94 -2.20 7.90 21.69
CA ALA A 94 -3.35 7.83 20.81
C ALA A 94 -2.97 8.23 19.36
N LEU A 95 -2.24 9.31 19.19
CA LEU A 95 -1.76 9.76 17.87
C LEU A 95 -0.76 8.80 17.25
N ARG A 96 0.11 8.15 18.02
CA ARG A 96 1.04 7.11 17.51
C ARG A 96 0.29 5.90 16.97
N VAL A 97 -0.73 5.44 17.68
CA VAL A 97 -1.57 4.33 17.24
C VAL A 97 -2.30 4.67 15.96
N ARG A 98 -2.83 5.88 15.87
CA ARG A 98 -3.46 6.38 14.64
C ARG A 98 -2.48 6.43 13.47
N ALA A 99 -1.30 7.01 13.67
CA ALA A 99 -0.27 7.08 12.64
C ALA A 99 0.16 5.69 12.16
N GLY A 100 0.29 4.71 13.07
CA GLY A 100 0.58 3.33 12.71
C GLY A 100 -0.54 2.68 11.88
N ALA A 101 -1.80 2.95 12.22
CA ALA A 101 -2.94 2.48 11.44
C ALA A 101 -2.99 3.13 10.04
N ASP A 102 -2.71 4.43 9.95
CA ASP A 102 -2.68 5.15 8.67
C ASP A 102 -1.57 4.61 7.75
N GLN A 103 -0.38 4.30 8.28
CA GLN A 103 0.68 3.64 7.52
C GLN A 103 0.27 2.26 7.00
N GLN A 104 -0.42 1.47 7.81
CA GLN A 104 -0.95 0.17 7.38
C GLN A 104 -2.01 0.32 6.29
N VAL A 105 -2.90 1.29 6.40
CA VAL A 105 -3.92 1.63 5.39
C VAL A 105 -3.26 2.04 4.08
N GLU A 106 -2.22 2.87 4.13
CA GLU A 106 -1.48 3.30 2.95
C GLU A 106 -0.80 2.13 2.25
N ALA A 107 -0.16 1.22 2.99
CA ALA A 107 0.46 0.01 2.46
C ALA A 107 -0.57 -0.88 1.73
N LEU A 108 -1.71 -1.16 2.35
CA LEU A 108 -2.79 -1.98 1.77
C LEU A 108 -3.44 -1.29 0.56
N THR A 109 -3.60 0.02 0.60
CA THR A 109 -4.17 0.80 -0.53
C THR A 109 -3.22 0.81 -1.73
N SER A 110 -1.91 0.94 -1.49
CA SER A 110 -0.89 0.86 -2.53
C SER A 110 -0.83 -0.52 -3.16
N GLU A 111 -0.91 -1.59 -2.35
CA GLU A 111 -1.00 -2.97 -2.83
C GLU A 111 -2.25 -3.18 -3.71
N ALA A 112 -3.41 -2.70 -3.26
CA ALA A 112 -4.64 -2.76 -4.05
C ALA A 112 -4.49 -2.03 -5.39
N GLY A 113 -3.81 -0.89 -5.42
CA GLY A 113 -3.49 -0.13 -6.63
C GLY A 113 -2.60 -0.93 -7.61
N LEU A 114 -1.56 -1.59 -7.10
CA LEU A 114 -0.68 -2.45 -7.89
C LEU A 114 -1.43 -3.67 -8.46
N LEU A 115 -2.29 -4.30 -7.68
CA LEU A 115 -3.10 -5.42 -8.13
C LEU A 115 -4.12 -5.02 -9.20
N ARG A 116 -4.71 -3.83 -9.10
CA ARG A 116 -5.60 -3.27 -10.14
C ARG A 116 -4.84 -2.98 -11.44
N SER A 117 -3.68 -2.38 -11.36
CA SER A 117 -2.85 -2.10 -12.54
C SER A 117 -2.39 -3.40 -13.21
N ARG A 118 -2.03 -4.43 -12.43
CA ARG A 118 -1.74 -5.76 -12.94
C ARG A 118 -2.95 -6.40 -13.62
N ALA A 119 -4.14 -6.29 -13.04
CA ALA A 119 -5.36 -6.81 -13.64
C ALA A 119 -5.70 -6.11 -14.96
N SER A 120 -5.46 -4.80 -15.05
CA SER A 120 -5.68 -4.04 -16.30
C SER A 120 -4.69 -4.44 -17.39
N SER A 121 -3.41 -4.60 -17.06
CA SER A 121 -2.38 -5.04 -18.02
C SER A 121 -2.63 -6.46 -18.53
N LEU A 122 -3.07 -7.38 -17.66
CA LEU A 122 -3.47 -8.73 -18.06
C LEU A 122 -4.67 -8.72 -19.01
N ASN A 123 -5.68 -7.86 -18.78
CA ASN A 123 -6.80 -7.74 -19.70
C ASN A 123 -6.38 -7.17 -21.07
N GLN A 124 -5.49 -6.18 -21.10
CA GLN A 124 -4.94 -5.65 -22.34
C GLN A 124 -4.14 -6.74 -23.09
N ALA A 125 -3.29 -7.49 -22.38
CA ALA A 125 -2.54 -8.60 -22.96
C ALA A 125 -3.47 -9.69 -23.52
N ALA A 126 -4.58 -10.01 -22.85
CA ALA A 126 -5.56 -10.96 -23.34
C ALA A 126 -6.23 -10.49 -24.64
N THR A 127 -6.60 -9.20 -24.73
CA THR A 127 -7.21 -8.66 -25.96
C THR A 127 -6.25 -8.59 -27.13
N VAL A 128 -5.00 -8.15 -26.87
CA VAL A 128 -3.94 -8.11 -27.90
C VAL A 128 -3.56 -9.53 -28.35
N GLY A 129 -3.49 -10.49 -27.42
CA GLY A 129 -3.21 -11.90 -27.74
C GLY A 129 -4.29 -12.52 -28.64
N LEU A 130 -5.57 -12.19 -28.43
CA LEU A 130 -6.66 -12.63 -29.31
C LEU A 130 -6.56 -12.00 -30.72
N LEU A 131 -6.32 -10.69 -30.81
CA LEU A 131 -6.21 -10.00 -32.08
C LEU A 131 -4.94 -10.44 -32.86
N GLY A 132 -3.81 -10.59 -32.17
CA GLY A 132 -2.55 -11.07 -32.75
C GLY A 132 -2.63 -12.54 -33.16
N GLY A 133 -3.28 -13.40 -32.38
CA GLY A 133 -3.53 -14.80 -32.71
C GLY A 133 -4.44 -14.96 -33.91
N ALA A 134 -5.49 -14.16 -34.04
CA ALA A 134 -6.36 -14.15 -35.21
C ALA A 134 -5.64 -13.69 -36.48
N ALA A 135 -4.74 -12.71 -36.37
CA ALA A 135 -3.95 -12.21 -37.48
C ALA A 135 -2.87 -13.24 -37.94
N SER A 136 -2.28 -14.00 -36.98
CA SER A 136 -1.27 -15.02 -37.30
C SER A 136 -1.85 -16.25 -38.00
N ILE A 137 -3.15 -16.54 -37.81
CA ILE A 137 -3.85 -17.60 -38.53
C ILE A 137 -4.12 -17.19 -39.98
N GLY A 138 -4.22 -15.87 -40.27
CA GLY A 138 -4.48 -15.34 -41.63
C GLY A 138 -3.23 -15.11 -42.50
N TYR A 139 -2.05 -14.97 -41.90
CA TYR A 139 -0.79 -14.72 -42.63
C TYR A 139 0.29 -15.69 -42.16
N GLY A 140 0.16 -16.93 -42.56
CA GLY A 140 1.21 -17.89 -42.45
C GLY A 140 2.40 -17.47 -43.34
N GLN A 141 3.58 -17.37 -42.71
CA GLN A 141 4.89 -17.25 -43.36
C GLN A 141 5.31 -15.89 -43.91
N SER A 142 5.70 -14.98 -43.00
CA SER A 142 6.89 -14.15 -43.27
C SER A 142 7.08 -13.14 -42.10
N LEU A 143 7.85 -13.48 -41.11
CA LEU A 143 8.63 -12.56 -40.29
C LEU A 143 9.39 -13.32 -39.17
N GLN A 144 10.22 -14.24 -39.67
CA GLN A 144 11.34 -14.71 -38.88
C GLN A 144 12.53 -13.82 -39.27
N SER A 145 12.64 -12.66 -38.66
CA SER A 145 13.91 -11.92 -38.47
C SER A 145 13.63 -10.53 -37.90
N GLY A 146 14.09 -10.25 -36.70
CA GLY A 146 14.12 -8.89 -36.17
C GLY A 146 13.89 -8.76 -34.69
N GLY A 147 14.51 -9.59 -33.88
CA GLY A 147 14.68 -9.29 -32.46
C GLY A 147 15.57 -8.07 -32.27
N ARG A 148 15.00 -6.90 -32.04
CA ARG A 148 15.71 -5.77 -31.42
C ARG A 148 15.06 -5.42 -30.10
N ALA A 149 15.89 -5.58 -29.09
CA ALA A 149 15.60 -5.25 -27.70
C ALA A 149 14.93 -3.88 -27.59
N ALA A 150 13.68 -3.87 -27.12
CA ALA A 150 13.04 -2.66 -26.64
C ALA A 150 13.79 -2.21 -25.40
N GLY A 151 14.43 -1.04 -25.48
CA GLY A 151 15.19 -0.43 -24.42
C GLY A 151 14.34 -0.25 -23.17
N ARG A 152 14.90 -0.66 -22.05
CA ARG A 152 14.39 -0.35 -20.71
C ARG A 152 14.15 1.17 -20.59
N PRO A 153 12.99 1.64 -20.12
CA PRO A 153 12.84 3.03 -19.79
C PRO A 153 13.83 3.38 -18.66
N ARG A 154 14.76 4.26 -18.97
CA ARG A 154 15.63 4.88 -17.96
C ARG A 154 14.73 5.70 -17.04
N ILE A 155 14.46 5.16 -15.87
CA ILE A 155 13.72 5.81 -14.81
C ILE A 155 14.57 6.97 -14.28
N TYR A 156 13.92 8.08 -14.00
CA TYR A 156 14.36 9.39 -13.53
C TYR A 156 15.20 9.40 -12.23
N ALA A 157 15.98 8.37 -11.92
CA ALA A 157 16.85 8.33 -10.75
C ALA A 157 18.06 9.27 -10.84
N ASP A 158 18.53 9.60 -12.07
CA ASP A 158 19.75 10.39 -12.23
C ASP A 158 19.60 11.90 -12.01
N LYS A 159 18.36 12.42 -12.06
CA LYS A 159 18.15 13.87 -11.88
C LYS A 159 18.10 14.26 -10.41
N TRP A 160 17.54 13.42 -9.56
CA TRP A 160 17.43 13.69 -8.12
C TRP A 160 18.79 13.68 -7.41
N TYR A 161 19.70 12.74 -7.81
CA TYR A 161 21.05 12.66 -7.24
C TYR A 161 21.99 13.78 -7.70
N ARG A 162 21.74 14.40 -8.86
CA ARG A 162 22.56 15.46 -9.39
C ARG A 162 22.27 16.83 -8.74
N ASP A 163 21.02 17.04 -8.34
CA ASP A 163 20.58 18.34 -7.79
C ASP A 163 20.70 18.43 -6.26
N HIS A 164 20.86 17.30 -5.53
CA HIS A 164 20.92 17.27 -4.06
C HIS A 164 22.22 16.70 -3.49
N GLY A 165 23.17 16.30 -4.31
CA GLY A 165 24.41 15.63 -3.92
C GLY A 165 25.64 16.53 -3.69
N ARG A 166 25.50 17.83 -3.68
CA ARG A 166 26.61 18.77 -3.37
C ARG A 166 26.18 19.77 -2.32
N GLY A 167 26.43 19.46 -1.06
CA GLY A 167 26.33 20.44 -0.01
C GLY A 167 26.08 19.88 1.38
N ALA A 168 27.05 19.18 1.97
CA ALA A 168 27.19 19.08 3.43
C ALA A 168 28.61 18.65 3.77
N SER A 169 29.56 19.54 3.62
CA SER A 169 30.79 19.51 4.42
C SER A 169 30.45 20.10 5.79
N SER A 170 30.19 19.24 6.76
CA SER A 170 30.05 19.64 8.16
C SER A 170 31.43 19.91 8.76
N GLU A 171 31.76 21.18 8.92
CA GLU A 171 32.76 21.60 9.91
C GLU A 171 32.09 21.49 11.30
N TYR A 172 32.54 20.53 12.10
CA TYR A 172 32.35 20.55 13.55
C TYR A 172 33.60 21.26 14.16
N PRO A 173 33.46 22.34 14.88
CA PRO A 173 34.54 22.84 15.72
C PRO A 173 34.61 22.02 17.01
N VAL A 174 35.77 21.42 17.22
CA VAL A 174 36.18 20.84 18.51
C VAL A 174 36.71 22.02 19.35
N GLY A 175 36.05 22.27 20.50
CA GLY A 175 36.50 23.16 21.54
C GLY A 175 35.94 22.66 22.88
#